data_b9916c1b14cab854a071b9b6f6648136
#
_entry.id   b9916c1b14cab854a071b9b6f6648136
#
_cell.length_a   1.000
_cell.length_b   1.000
_cell.length_c   1.000
_cell.angle_alpha   90.00
_cell.angle_beta   90.00
_cell.angle_gamma   90.00
#
_symmetry.space_group_name_H-M   'P 1'
#
loop_
_entity.id
_entity.type
_entity.pdbx_description
1 polymer ?
#
loop_
_entity_poly.entity_id
_entity_poly.type
_entity_poly.pdbx_seq_one_letter_code
_entity_poly.pdbx_strand_id
1 'polypeptide(L)'
;GSYLLFVTDGRRTGYAAGLTLTALADTLLALGCTDAINLDGGGSTALVTFADGKAIVQNRPSDGSERKVSNAAALYETTETASAAPRLTLEPPALTLLAGAVYPLTATVTNGAGETLEHVLTAENTTVTISDALGSAAVADGEIRFTPAAVKGGGILTVETVYGDKTLRASCYLRVTDTVDELRADQTLLLAAADGTASLTVRAFAEGAEVYYGDLAEVRCENAAIGSARRGNTFYFAQTEIKIPGEADDTAENAHKGFLPKVSTRLG
;
A
#
# COMPACT_ATOMS: atom_id res chain seq x y z
N GLY A 1 -25.91 2.66 -5.50
CA GLY A 1 -24.89 3.71 -5.53
C GLY A 1 -23.76 3.37 -4.56
N SER A 2 -22.63 3.98 -4.73
CA SER A 2 -21.45 3.84 -3.86
C SER A 2 -21.15 5.16 -3.18
N TYR A 3 -20.57 5.10 -1.98
CA TYR A 3 -20.08 6.27 -1.28
C TYR A 3 -18.57 6.20 -1.18
N LEU A 4 -17.89 7.32 -1.39
CA LEU A 4 -16.46 7.47 -1.17
C LEU A 4 -16.26 8.46 -0.01
N LEU A 5 -15.60 8.02 1.04
CA LEU A 5 -15.04 8.91 2.06
C LEU A 5 -13.59 9.21 1.69
N PHE A 6 -13.32 10.46 1.38
CA PHE A 6 -11.99 10.91 0.96
C PHE A 6 -11.45 11.92 1.96
N VAL A 7 -10.23 11.71 2.38
CA VAL A 7 -9.49 12.61 3.27
C VAL A 7 -8.10 12.86 2.70
N THR A 8 -7.63 14.09 2.80
CA THR A 8 -6.24 14.45 2.52
C THR A 8 -5.65 15.13 3.74
N ASP A 9 -4.45 14.72 4.13
CA ASP A 9 -3.68 15.43 5.13
C ASP A 9 -3.26 16.81 4.62
N GLY A 10 -3.12 17.77 5.51
CA GLY A 10 -2.76 19.13 5.11
C GLY A 10 -2.26 19.99 6.26
N ARG A 11 -1.81 21.22 5.92
CA ARG A 11 -1.30 22.23 6.85
C ARG A 11 -0.15 21.73 7.76
N ARG A 12 0.66 20.78 7.28
CA ARG A 12 1.79 20.22 8.01
C ARG A 12 3.06 20.40 7.20
N THR A 13 3.87 21.35 7.60
CA THR A 13 5.16 21.66 6.96
C THR A 13 6.04 20.43 6.90
N GLY A 14 6.60 20.13 5.72
CA GLY A 14 7.47 18.98 5.50
C GLY A 14 6.75 17.62 5.42
N TYR A 15 5.39 17.62 5.47
CA TYR A 15 4.61 16.39 5.38
C TYR A 15 3.50 16.50 4.33
N ALA A 16 2.54 17.40 4.50
CA ALA A 16 1.42 17.55 3.58
C ALA A 16 0.89 18.98 3.56
N ALA A 17 0.80 19.56 2.37
CA ALA A 17 0.24 20.91 2.18
C ALA A 17 -1.29 20.91 2.21
N GLY A 18 -1.91 19.80 1.84
CA GLY A 18 -3.34 19.69 1.57
C GLY A 18 -3.68 19.99 0.12
N LEU A 19 -4.98 19.99 -0.17
CA LEU A 19 -5.53 20.31 -1.49
C LEU A 19 -6.32 21.62 -1.45
N THR A 20 -6.33 22.34 -2.57
CA THR A 20 -7.35 23.38 -2.80
C THR A 20 -8.70 22.71 -3.10
N LEU A 21 -9.81 23.45 -2.92
CA LEU A 21 -11.14 22.91 -3.25
C LEU A 21 -11.25 22.50 -4.72
N THR A 22 -10.61 23.24 -5.63
CA THR A 22 -10.57 22.88 -7.06
C THR A 22 -9.83 21.56 -7.27
N ALA A 23 -8.63 21.42 -6.72
CA ALA A 23 -7.86 20.18 -6.84
C ALA A 23 -8.56 18.99 -6.18
N LEU A 24 -9.29 19.21 -5.08
CA LEU A 24 -10.11 18.20 -4.44
C LEU A 24 -11.25 17.76 -5.35
N ALA A 25 -11.98 18.73 -5.96
CA ALA A 25 -13.05 18.44 -6.90
C ALA A 25 -12.57 17.65 -8.12
N ASP A 26 -11.45 18.08 -8.72
CA ASP A 26 -10.83 17.38 -9.84
C ASP A 26 -10.42 15.93 -9.47
N THR A 27 -9.89 15.75 -8.27
CA THR A 27 -9.54 14.42 -7.75
C THR A 27 -10.78 13.53 -7.62
N LEU A 28 -11.87 14.06 -7.03
CA LEU A 28 -13.10 13.30 -6.83
C LEU A 28 -13.79 12.97 -8.16
N LEU A 29 -13.78 13.89 -9.13
CA LEU A 29 -14.24 13.61 -10.50
C LEU A 29 -13.43 12.50 -11.15
N ALA A 30 -12.10 12.55 -11.03
CA ALA A 30 -11.23 11.50 -11.53
C ALA A 30 -11.49 10.15 -10.84
N LEU A 31 -11.89 10.15 -9.57
CA LEU A 31 -12.31 8.94 -8.82
C LEU A 31 -13.73 8.47 -9.20
N GLY A 32 -14.38 9.13 -10.17
CA GLY A 32 -15.70 8.73 -10.68
C GLY A 32 -16.87 9.20 -9.82
N CYS A 33 -16.65 10.15 -8.91
CA CYS A 33 -17.73 10.76 -8.16
C CYS A 33 -18.55 11.65 -9.09
N THR A 34 -19.88 11.55 -9.03
CA THR A 34 -20.82 12.45 -9.74
C THR A 34 -21.21 13.64 -8.89
N ASP A 35 -21.25 13.44 -7.59
CA ASP A 35 -21.61 14.44 -6.59
C ASP A 35 -20.62 14.36 -5.43
N ALA A 36 -20.31 15.50 -4.83
CA ALA A 36 -19.41 15.56 -3.69
C ALA A 36 -19.79 16.67 -2.71
N ILE A 37 -19.57 16.43 -1.44
CA ILE A 37 -19.74 17.42 -0.37
C ILE A 37 -18.42 17.56 0.36
N ASN A 38 -17.90 18.79 0.44
CA ASN A 38 -16.77 19.11 1.29
C ASN A 38 -17.25 19.38 2.72
N LEU A 39 -16.72 18.62 3.66
CA LEU A 39 -16.97 18.82 5.09
C LEU A 39 -15.95 19.80 5.69
N ASP A 40 -16.08 20.09 7.00
CA ASP A 40 -15.13 20.95 7.71
C ASP A 40 -13.71 20.40 7.62
N GLY A 41 -12.76 21.29 7.38
CA GLY A 41 -11.38 20.97 7.07
C GLY A 41 -10.41 21.29 8.21
N GLY A 42 -9.13 21.26 7.89
CA GLY A 42 -8.05 21.60 8.84
C GLY A 42 -8.00 20.65 10.02
N GLY A 43 -7.97 21.19 11.25
CA GLY A 43 -7.87 20.40 12.48
C GLY A 43 -9.10 19.54 12.78
N SER A 44 -10.25 19.82 12.16
CA SER A 44 -11.48 19.03 12.29
C SER A 44 -11.49 17.79 11.38
N THR A 45 -10.53 17.69 10.44
CA THR A 45 -10.48 16.56 9.51
C THR A 45 -9.91 15.32 10.19
N ALA A 46 -10.75 14.34 10.45
CA ALA A 46 -10.36 13.03 10.92
C ALA A 46 -11.17 11.94 10.21
N LEU A 47 -10.50 10.94 9.67
CA LEU A 47 -11.09 9.71 9.16
C LEU A 47 -10.80 8.59 10.16
N VAL A 48 -11.84 7.99 10.70
CA VAL A 48 -11.74 6.92 11.68
C VAL A 48 -12.38 5.66 11.13
N THR A 49 -11.67 4.57 11.22
CA THR A 49 -12.21 3.22 10.95
C THR A 49 -12.28 2.42 12.23
N PHE A 50 -13.09 1.38 12.23
CA PHE A 50 -13.17 0.44 13.35
C PHE A 50 -12.69 -0.92 12.88
N ALA A 51 -11.72 -1.48 13.59
CA ALA A 51 -11.26 -2.85 13.42
C ALA A 51 -11.10 -3.49 14.81
N ASP A 52 -11.58 -4.72 14.97
CA ASP A 52 -11.52 -5.47 16.23
C ASP A 52 -12.07 -4.69 17.44
N GLY A 53 -13.14 -3.91 17.24
CA GLY A 53 -13.75 -3.09 18.27
C GLY A 53 -12.94 -1.86 18.68
N LYS A 54 -11.89 -1.52 17.96
CA LYS A 54 -11.04 -0.34 18.21
C LYS A 54 -11.21 0.71 17.14
N ALA A 55 -11.25 1.97 17.55
CA ALA A 55 -11.20 3.12 16.65
C ALA A 55 -9.75 3.35 16.20
N ILE A 56 -9.54 3.48 14.91
CA ILE A 56 -8.24 3.73 14.30
C ILE A 56 -8.32 4.99 13.43
N VAL A 57 -7.56 6.02 13.76
CA VAL A 57 -7.48 7.24 12.95
C VAL A 57 -6.57 6.97 11.75
N GLN A 58 -7.11 7.13 10.55
CA GLN A 58 -6.45 6.80 9.29
C GLN A 58 -5.61 7.93 8.72
N ASN A 59 -5.89 9.17 9.11
CA ASN A 59 -5.16 10.34 8.66
C ASN A 59 -4.34 10.97 9.81
N ARG A 60 -3.58 12.02 9.49
CA ARG A 60 -2.84 12.81 10.48
C ARG A 60 -3.46 14.19 10.62
N PRO A 61 -4.34 14.42 11.61
CA PRO A 61 -4.98 15.71 11.82
C PRO A 61 -3.97 16.87 11.89
N SER A 62 -4.29 18.00 11.27
CA SER A 62 -3.34 19.13 11.20
C SER A 62 -2.98 19.72 12.57
N ASP A 63 -3.82 19.55 13.59
CA ASP A 63 -3.58 19.99 14.97
C ASP A 63 -2.69 19.01 15.76
N GLY A 64 -2.29 17.89 15.14
CA GLY A 64 -1.47 16.85 15.81
C GLY A 64 -2.28 15.80 16.55
N SER A 65 -3.55 16.04 16.83
CA SER A 65 -4.53 15.12 17.43
C SER A 65 -5.93 15.47 16.92
N GLU A 66 -6.90 14.58 17.15
CA GLU A 66 -8.28 14.81 16.77
C GLU A 66 -8.89 15.96 17.58
N ARG A 67 -9.58 16.83 16.88
CA ARG A 67 -10.33 17.92 17.48
C ARG A 67 -11.71 17.41 17.95
N LYS A 68 -12.19 17.92 19.07
CA LYS A 68 -13.60 17.75 19.46
C LYS A 68 -14.49 18.48 18.47
N VAL A 69 -15.38 17.77 17.79
CA VAL A 69 -16.32 18.29 16.82
C VAL A 69 -17.76 18.01 17.28
N SER A 70 -18.69 18.85 16.83
CA SER A 70 -20.11 18.74 17.24
C SER A 70 -20.86 17.63 16.51
N ASN A 71 -20.39 17.24 15.31
CA ASN A 71 -21.03 16.23 14.47
C ASN A 71 -19.97 15.48 13.64
N ALA A 72 -20.38 14.36 13.10
CA ALA A 72 -19.58 13.56 12.19
C ALA A 72 -20.51 12.82 11.21
N ALA A 73 -19.99 12.51 10.02
CA ALA A 73 -20.63 11.54 9.14
C ALA A 73 -20.15 10.14 9.53
N ALA A 74 -21.08 9.22 9.75
CA ALA A 74 -20.75 7.84 10.05
C ALA A 74 -21.39 6.91 9.01
N LEU A 75 -20.58 5.98 8.52
CA LEU A 75 -21.05 4.85 7.73
C LEU A 75 -20.95 3.60 8.62
N TYR A 76 -22.02 2.88 8.74
CA TYR A 76 -22.08 1.64 9.48
C TYR A 76 -22.95 0.62 8.75
N GLU A 77 -22.58 -0.61 8.87
CA GLU A 77 -23.34 -1.72 8.31
C GLU A 77 -24.46 -2.10 9.29
N THR A 78 -25.70 -2.11 8.79
CA THR A 78 -26.87 -2.36 9.64
C THR A 78 -27.41 -3.79 9.56
N THR A 79 -26.84 -4.63 8.71
CA THR A 79 -27.34 -6.00 8.54
C THR A 79 -26.25 -7.00 8.22
N GLU A 80 -26.16 -7.91 9.10
CA GLU A 80 -25.54 -9.19 8.91
C GLU A 80 -26.30 -10.02 7.91
N THR A 81 -25.81 -10.20 6.72
CA THR A 81 -26.19 -11.40 5.99
C THR A 81 -25.05 -11.82 5.09
N ALA A 82 -24.60 -13.04 5.29
CA ALA A 82 -23.77 -13.78 4.35
C ALA A 82 -24.32 -13.78 2.90
N SER A 83 -25.55 -13.28 2.70
CA SER A 83 -26.23 -13.15 1.39
C SER A 83 -26.07 -11.78 0.74
N ALA A 84 -25.34 -10.83 1.34
CA ALA A 84 -25.08 -9.57 0.66
C ALA A 84 -24.22 -9.79 -0.60
N ALA A 85 -24.49 -8.97 -1.61
CA ALA A 85 -23.86 -9.10 -2.91
C ALA A 85 -22.32 -9.14 -2.80
N PRO A 86 -21.64 -9.98 -3.57
CA PRO A 86 -20.20 -10.05 -3.59
C PRO A 86 -19.59 -8.70 -3.97
N ARG A 87 -18.43 -8.39 -3.42
CA ARG A 87 -17.67 -7.16 -3.66
C ARG A 87 -16.25 -7.48 -4.05
N LEU A 88 -15.68 -6.72 -4.96
CA LEU A 88 -14.27 -6.73 -5.26
C LEU A 88 -13.57 -5.64 -4.43
N THR A 89 -12.46 -5.97 -3.81
CA THR A 89 -11.61 -5.05 -3.06
C THR A 89 -10.20 -5.11 -3.61
N LEU A 90 -9.55 -3.95 -3.75
CA LEU A 90 -8.13 -3.84 -4.11
C LEU A 90 -7.33 -3.36 -2.89
N GLU A 91 -6.21 -4.04 -2.65
CA GLU A 91 -5.26 -3.68 -1.60
C GLU A 91 -3.87 -3.41 -2.21
N PRO A 92 -3.28 -2.26 -1.88
CA PRO A 92 -3.86 -1.14 -1.12
C PRO A 92 -4.83 -0.30 -1.99
N PRO A 93 -5.75 0.47 -1.39
CA PRO A 93 -6.69 1.33 -2.13
C PRO A 93 -6.01 2.56 -2.76
N ALA A 94 -4.83 2.92 -2.29
CA ALA A 94 -3.98 3.96 -2.85
C ALA A 94 -2.51 3.62 -2.65
N LEU A 95 -1.67 3.94 -3.64
CA LEU A 95 -0.26 3.60 -3.63
C LEU A 95 0.56 4.66 -4.36
N THR A 96 1.71 5.03 -3.77
CA THR A 96 2.75 5.79 -4.48
C THR A 96 3.90 4.86 -4.84
N LEU A 97 4.30 4.89 -6.12
CA LEU A 97 5.35 4.04 -6.67
C LEU A 97 6.50 4.87 -7.25
N LEU A 98 7.72 4.35 -7.12
CA LEU A 98 8.84 4.84 -7.90
C LEU A 98 8.71 4.36 -9.35
N ALA A 99 9.00 5.23 -10.32
CA ALA A 99 9.03 4.87 -11.72
C ALA A 99 9.93 3.64 -11.95
N GLY A 100 9.43 2.66 -12.70
CA GLY A 100 10.10 1.38 -12.90
C GLY A 100 9.86 0.30 -11.85
N ALA A 101 9.27 0.63 -10.70
CA ALA A 101 8.95 -0.35 -9.65
C ALA A 101 7.65 -1.10 -9.97
N VAL A 102 7.74 -2.37 -10.33
CA VAL A 102 6.57 -3.23 -10.55
C VAL A 102 5.91 -3.56 -9.21
N TYR A 103 4.60 -3.39 -9.13
CA TYR A 103 3.82 -3.67 -7.92
C TYR A 103 2.73 -4.73 -8.16
N PRO A 104 2.70 -5.80 -7.36
CA PRO A 104 1.58 -6.75 -7.35
C PRO A 104 0.45 -6.20 -6.48
N LEU A 105 -0.68 -5.86 -7.10
CA LEU A 105 -1.91 -5.48 -6.40
C LEU A 105 -2.71 -6.73 -6.05
N THR A 106 -3.15 -6.81 -4.82
CA THR A 106 -4.04 -7.88 -4.39
C THR A 106 -5.49 -7.49 -4.65
N ALA A 107 -6.23 -8.36 -5.31
CA ALA A 107 -7.67 -8.20 -5.50
C ALA A 107 -8.39 -9.39 -4.87
N THR A 108 -9.38 -9.09 -4.02
CA THR A 108 -10.12 -10.10 -3.27
C THR A 108 -11.61 -9.91 -3.47
N VAL A 109 -12.31 -10.98 -3.74
CA VAL A 109 -13.78 -10.99 -3.73
C VAL A 109 -14.26 -11.41 -2.35
N THR A 110 -15.13 -10.60 -1.75
CA THR A 110 -15.71 -10.89 -0.43
C THR A 110 -17.23 -10.91 -0.51
N ASN A 111 -17.89 -11.64 0.40
CA ASN A 111 -19.33 -11.53 0.62
C ASN A 111 -19.66 -10.31 1.50
N GLY A 112 -20.93 -10.10 1.78
CA GLY A 112 -21.37 -9.00 2.64
C GLY A 112 -20.92 -9.07 4.09
N ALA A 113 -20.54 -10.26 4.56
CA ALA A 113 -19.96 -10.45 5.88
C ALA A 113 -18.44 -10.19 5.92
N GLY A 114 -17.83 -9.87 4.76
CA GLY A 114 -16.40 -9.66 4.66
C GLY A 114 -15.58 -10.94 4.53
N GLU A 115 -16.23 -12.09 4.39
CA GLU A 115 -15.56 -13.37 4.19
C GLU A 115 -15.06 -13.47 2.75
N THR A 116 -13.82 -13.91 2.56
CA THR A 116 -13.23 -14.12 1.24
C THR A 116 -13.94 -15.25 0.51
N LEU A 117 -14.33 -14.94 -0.73
CA LEU A 117 -14.91 -15.90 -1.66
C LEU A 117 -13.83 -16.42 -2.59
N GLU A 118 -13.91 -17.71 -2.92
CA GLU A 118 -12.97 -18.29 -3.87
C GLU A 118 -13.19 -17.69 -5.26
N HIS A 119 -12.19 -16.98 -5.75
CA HIS A 119 -12.17 -16.38 -7.09
C HIS A 119 -10.73 -16.16 -7.55
N VAL A 120 -10.41 -16.71 -8.71
CA VAL A 120 -9.10 -16.53 -9.33
C VAL A 120 -9.23 -15.55 -10.47
N LEU A 121 -8.44 -14.48 -10.43
CA LEU A 121 -8.36 -13.51 -11.51
C LEU A 121 -7.59 -14.10 -12.69
N THR A 122 -8.16 -14.02 -13.87
CA THR A 122 -7.54 -14.44 -15.13
C THR A 122 -7.72 -13.37 -16.19
N ALA A 123 -6.93 -13.41 -17.24
CA ALA A 123 -7.09 -12.48 -18.37
C ALA A 123 -8.45 -12.63 -19.10
N GLU A 124 -9.14 -13.78 -18.92
CA GLU A 124 -10.45 -14.03 -19.55
C GLU A 124 -11.61 -13.47 -18.73
N ASN A 125 -11.48 -13.44 -17.38
CA ASN A 125 -12.56 -12.98 -16.50
C ASN A 125 -12.33 -11.59 -15.92
N THR A 126 -11.15 -10.99 -16.13
CA THR A 126 -10.76 -9.73 -15.50
C THR A 126 -10.18 -8.74 -16.50
N THR A 127 -10.71 -7.53 -16.49
CA THR A 127 -10.20 -6.39 -17.24
C THR A 127 -9.58 -5.38 -16.29
N VAL A 128 -8.39 -4.90 -16.62
CA VAL A 128 -7.70 -3.84 -15.88
C VAL A 128 -7.54 -2.62 -16.78
N THR A 129 -8.00 -1.48 -16.31
CA THR A 129 -7.94 -0.22 -17.04
C THR A 129 -7.13 0.81 -16.27
N ILE A 130 -6.19 1.44 -16.94
CA ILE A 130 -5.38 2.54 -16.44
C ILE A 130 -4.99 3.45 -17.60
N SER A 131 -4.65 4.72 -17.31
CA SER A 131 -4.10 5.62 -18.33
C SER A 131 -2.72 5.16 -18.78
N ASP A 132 -2.50 5.04 -20.08
CA ASP A 132 -1.20 4.66 -20.70
C ASP A 132 -0.07 5.61 -20.27
N ALA A 133 -0.40 6.86 -19.96
CA ALA A 133 0.57 7.84 -19.47
C ALA A 133 1.14 7.46 -18.09
N LEU A 134 0.42 6.67 -17.28
CA LEU A 134 0.86 6.21 -15.96
C LEU A 134 1.58 4.88 -15.98
N GLY A 135 1.31 4.06 -16.98
CA GLY A 135 1.92 2.74 -17.09
C GLY A 135 0.98 1.70 -17.67
N SER A 136 1.30 0.44 -17.46
CA SER A 136 0.51 -0.70 -17.90
C SER A 136 0.20 -1.62 -16.73
N ALA A 137 -0.91 -2.34 -16.84
CA ALA A 137 -1.29 -3.36 -15.87
C ALA A 137 -1.74 -4.62 -16.58
N ALA A 138 -1.42 -5.77 -16.01
CA ALA A 138 -1.83 -7.08 -16.52
C ALA A 138 -2.22 -8.01 -15.38
N VAL A 139 -3.12 -8.95 -15.68
CA VAL A 139 -3.46 -10.06 -14.80
C VAL A 139 -2.55 -11.23 -15.15
N ALA A 140 -1.80 -11.73 -14.19
CA ALA A 140 -0.93 -12.89 -14.32
C ALA A 140 -0.90 -13.67 -13.01
N ASP A 141 -1.04 -14.99 -13.07
CA ASP A 141 -0.96 -15.89 -11.90
C ASP A 141 -1.92 -15.51 -10.75
N GLY A 142 -3.11 -14.98 -11.07
CA GLY A 142 -4.10 -14.55 -10.08
C GLY A 142 -3.83 -13.18 -9.45
N GLU A 143 -2.77 -12.49 -9.86
CA GLU A 143 -2.39 -11.16 -9.38
C GLU A 143 -2.53 -10.09 -10.47
N ILE A 144 -2.72 -8.85 -10.05
CA ILE A 144 -2.66 -7.70 -10.94
C ILE A 144 -1.29 -7.05 -10.79
N ARG A 145 -0.48 -7.10 -11.84
CA ARG A 145 0.84 -6.47 -11.85
C ARG A 145 0.78 -5.14 -12.56
N PHE A 146 1.04 -4.07 -11.81
CA PHE A 146 1.17 -2.73 -12.37
C PHE A 146 2.64 -2.39 -12.61
N THR A 147 2.94 -1.96 -13.83
CA THR A 147 4.26 -1.48 -14.25
C THR A 147 4.16 0.01 -14.52
N PRO A 148 4.70 0.88 -13.65
CA PRO A 148 4.62 2.32 -13.84
C PRO A 148 5.45 2.78 -15.05
N ALA A 149 4.95 3.77 -15.77
CA ALA A 149 5.71 4.47 -16.78
C ALA A 149 6.84 5.30 -16.13
N ALA A 150 7.82 5.70 -16.94
CA ALA A 150 8.95 6.53 -16.47
C ALA A 150 8.59 8.01 -16.28
N VAL A 151 7.32 8.33 -16.03
CA VAL A 151 6.81 9.70 -15.91
C VAL A 151 6.11 9.90 -14.59
N LYS A 152 6.32 11.07 -13.98
CA LYS A 152 5.60 11.50 -12.78
C LYS A 152 4.14 11.77 -13.13
N GLY A 153 3.23 11.23 -12.34
CA GLY A 153 1.79 11.44 -12.55
C GLY A 153 0.93 10.71 -11.53
N GLY A 154 -0.37 10.92 -11.61
CA GLY A 154 -1.35 10.23 -10.79
C GLY A 154 -2.58 9.85 -11.59
N GLY A 155 -3.26 8.79 -11.20
CA GLY A 155 -4.48 8.32 -11.84
C GLY A 155 -5.07 7.10 -11.17
N ILE A 156 -6.13 6.58 -11.77
CA ILE A 156 -6.89 5.49 -11.21
C ILE A 156 -6.66 4.23 -12.04
N LEU A 157 -6.29 3.16 -11.37
CA LEU A 157 -6.37 1.82 -11.88
C LEU A 157 -7.75 1.25 -11.50
N THR A 158 -8.48 0.79 -12.48
CA THR A 158 -9.79 0.14 -12.30
C THR A 158 -9.69 -1.32 -12.70
N VAL A 159 -10.23 -2.18 -11.86
CA VAL A 159 -10.34 -3.62 -12.10
C VAL A 159 -11.81 -3.98 -12.18
N GLU A 160 -12.19 -4.69 -13.22
CA GLU A 160 -13.50 -5.31 -13.39
C GLU A 160 -13.31 -6.82 -13.56
N THR A 161 -14.00 -7.61 -12.75
CA THR A 161 -13.97 -9.07 -12.84
C THR A 161 -15.36 -9.66 -12.86
N VAL A 162 -15.55 -10.76 -13.60
CA VAL A 162 -16.81 -11.50 -13.66
C VAL A 162 -16.82 -12.54 -12.55
N TYR A 163 -17.78 -12.44 -11.66
CA TYR A 163 -18.04 -13.39 -10.59
C TYR A 163 -19.48 -13.92 -10.69
N GLY A 164 -19.63 -15.16 -11.12
CA GLY A 164 -20.95 -15.72 -11.45
C GLY A 164 -21.60 -14.96 -12.61
N ASP A 165 -22.77 -14.39 -12.37
CA ASP A 165 -23.54 -13.57 -13.33
C ASP A 165 -23.29 -12.06 -13.15
N LYS A 166 -22.36 -11.66 -12.28
CA LYS A 166 -22.12 -10.26 -11.91
C LYS A 166 -20.75 -9.79 -12.37
N THR A 167 -20.68 -8.54 -12.80
CA THR A 167 -19.43 -7.80 -12.96
C THR A 167 -19.16 -7.00 -11.70
N LEU A 168 -18.05 -7.30 -11.05
CA LEU A 168 -17.57 -6.59 -9.86
C LEU A 168 -16.51 -5.59 -10.28
N ARG A 169 -16.49 -4.42 -9.63
CA ARG A 169 -15.56 -3.35 -9.93
C ARG A 169 -14.92 -2.80 -8.67
N ALA A 170 -13.61 -2.56 -8.74
CA ALA A 170 -12.85 -1.86 -7.71
C ALA A 170 -11.81 -0.94 -8.35
N SER A 171 -11.36 0.07 -7.60
CA SER A 171 -10.37 1.02 -8.08
C SER A 171 -9.31 1.29 -7.02
N CYS A 172 -8.07 1.55 -7.49
CA CYS A 172 -6.93 1.95 -6.68
C CYS A 172 -6.37 3.26 -7.26
N TYR A 173 -6.11 4.26 -6.40
CA TYR A 173 -5.42 5.46 -6.83
C TYR A 173 -3.90 5.22 -6.85
N LEU A 174 -3.29 5.44 -8.00
CA LEU A 174 -1.85 5.28 -8.20
C LEU A 174 -1.19 6.63 -8.43
N ARG A 175 -0.09 6.87 -7.73
CA ARG A 175 0.81 7.99 -7.98
C ARG A 175 2.18 7.44 -8.36
N VAL A 176 2.71 7.87 -9.48
CA VAL A 176 4.08 7.56 -9.92
C VAL A 176 4.97 8.76 -9.65
N THR A 177 6.10 8.53 -8.99
CA THR A 177 7.17 9.52 -8.78
C THR A 177 8.47 9.03 -9.40
N ASP A 178 9.29 9.94 -9.85
CA ASP A 178 10.63 9.70 -10.40
C ASP A 178 11.75 9.97 -9.39
N THR A 179 11.39 10.43 -8.19
CA THR A 179 12.33 10.83 -7.14
C THR A 179 12.02 10.15 -5.81
N VAL A 180 13.06 9.97 -5.03
CA VAL A 180 13.00 9.62 -3.61
C VAL A 180 13.83 10.66 -2.86
N ASP A 181 13.20 11.32 -1.90
CA ASP A 181 13.84 12.39 -1.12
C ASP A 181 14.55 11.84 0.11
N GLU A 182 14.05 10.74 0.66
CA GLU A 182 14.52 10.17 1.91
C GLU A 182 14.38 8.65 1.94
N LEU A 183 15.39 7.99 2.50
CA LEU A 183 15.34 6.58 2.89
C LEU A 183 15.39 6.48 4.40
N ARG A 184 14.48 5.73 4.99
CA ARG A 184 14.42 5.47 6.43
C ARG A 184 14.56 3.98 6.69
N ALA A 185 15.56 3.64 7.50
CA ALA A 185 15.67 2.32 8.07
C ALA A 185 14.87 2.25 9.39
N ASP A 186 14.25 1.13 9.67
CA ASP A 186 13.52 0.90 10.91
C ASP A 186 14.45 0.78 12.13
N GLN A 187 15.72 0.50 11.89
CA GLN A 187 16.74 0.39 12.93
C GLN A 187 18.13 0.81 12.44
N THR A 188 18.94 1.30 13.35
CA THR A 188 20.32 1.74 13.10
C THR A 188 21.36 0.71 13.53
N LEU A 189 20.94 -0.28 14.30
CA LEU A 189 21.77 -1.39 14.79
C LEU A 189 21.08 -2.71 14.49
N LEU A 190 21.71 -3.55 13.70
CA LEU A 190 21.21 -4.89 13.39
C LEU A 190 21.73 -5.90 14.40
N LEU A 191 20.82 -6.51 15.14
CA LEU A 191 21.12 -7.63 16.04
C LEU A 191 20.56 -8.90 15.43
N ALA A 192 21.39 -9.93 15.35
CA ALA A 192 20.94 -11.23 14.89
C ALA A 192 19.95 -11.84 15.90
N ALA A 193 18.86 -12.38 15.40
CA ALA A 193 17.92 -13.20 16.15
C ALA A 193 18.58 -14.53 16.56
N ALA A 194 17.85 -15.38 17.31
CA ALA A 194 18.35 -16.65 17.79
C ALA A 194 18.73 -17.63 16.65
N ASP A 195 18.12 -17.47 15.48
CA ASP A 195 18.42 -18.22 14.26
C ASP A 195 19.65 -17.70 13.49
N GLY A 196 20.31 -16.66 13.99
CA GLY A 196 21.47 -16.03 13.35
C GLY A 196 21.13 -15.06 12.22
N THR A 197 19.85 -14.77 11.99
CA THR A 197 19.38 -13.83 10.94
C THR A 197 19.14 -12.44 11.55
N ALA A 198 19.61 -11.40 10.89
CA ALA A 198 19.26 -10.02 11.16
C ALA A 198 18.38 -9.47 10.02
N SER A 199 17.45 -8.60 10.31
CA SER A 199 16.61 -7.98 9.29
C SER A 199 16.59 -6.47 9.40
N LEU A 200 16.40 -5.81 8.27
CA LEU A 200 16.32 -4.35 8.15
C LEU A 200 15.18 -4.00 7.18
N THR A 201 14.22 -3.23 7.65
CA THR A 201 13.19 -2.68 6.76
C THR A 201 13.59 -1.27 6.35
N VAL A 202 13.66 -1.04 5.05
CA VAL A 202 13.96 0.27 4.47
C VAL A 202 12.72 0.83 3.80
N ARG A 203 12.32 2.04 4.17
CA ARG A 203 11.20 2.76 3.56
C ARG A 203 11.73 3.94 2.77
N ALA A 204 11.16 4.17 1.60
CA ALA A 204 11.44 5.33 0.77
C ALA A 204 10.32 6.35 0.88
N PHE A 205 10.67 7.63 0.80
CA PHE A 205 9.72 8.73 0.87
C PHE A 205 9.99 9.74 -0.24
N ALA A 206 8.93 10.28 -0.81
CA ALA A 206 8.95 11.39 -1.75
C ALA A 206 7.86 12.39 -1.37
N GLU A 207 8.22 13.66 -1.22
CA GLU A 207 7.31 14.73 -0.80
C GLU A 207 6.52 14.38 0.48
N GLY A 208 7.17 13.62 1.39
CA GLY A 208 6.61 13.18 2.67
C GLY A 208 5.67 11.96 2.61
N ALA A 209 5.36 11.44 1.43
CA ALA A 209 4.59 10.20 1.24
C ALA A 209 5.52 8.99 1.12
N GLU A 210 5.13 7.86 1.70
CA GLU A 210 5.86 6.62 1.51
C GLU A 210 5.73 6.14 0.05
N VAL A 211 6.85 5.70 -0.52
CA VAL A 211 6.96 5.28 -1.91
C VAL A 211 7.37 3.82 -1.97
N TYR A 212 6.62 3.03 -2.69
CA TYR A 212 7.05 1.69 -3.05
C TYR A 212 8.09 1.75 -4.17
N TYR A 213 9.23 1.16 -3.95
CA TYR A 213 10.36 1.20 -4.89
C TYR A 213 10.70 -0.18 -5.49
N GLY A 214 9.89 -1.20 -5.23
CA GLY A 214 10.08 -2.54 -5.80
C GLY A 214 11.51 -3.06 -5.59
N ASP A 215 12.09 -3.64 -6.62
CA ASP A 215 13.45 -4.18 -6.61
C ASP A 215 14.51 -3.14 -6.99
N LEU A 216 14.14 -1.84 -7.07
CA LEU A 216 15.06 -0.78 -7.45
C LEU A 216 16.03 -0.36 -6.33
N ALA A 217 15.75 -0.74 -5.07
CA ALA A 217 16.67 -0.51 -3.97
C ALA A 217 17.58 -1.71 -3.75
N GLU A 218 18.84 -1.44 -3.55
CA GLU A 218 19.85 -2.42 -3.17
C GLU A 218 20.41 -2.09 -1.79
N VAL A 219 20.48 -3.10 -0.92
CA VAL A 219 21.14 -3.00 0.37
C VAL A 219 22.33 -3.94 0.33
N ARG A 220 23.53 -3.41 0.54
CA ARG A 220 24.78 -4.16 0.52
C ARG A 220 25.38 -4.25 1.91
N CYS A 221 25.85 -5.42 2.28
CA CYS A 221 26.71 -5.62 3.43
C CYS A 221 28.17 -5.52 2.98
N GLU A 222 28.99 -4.72 3.67
CA GLU A 222 30.42 -4.59 3.38
C GLU A 222 31.21 -5.87 3.69
N ASN A 223 30.66 -6.74 4.53
CA ASN A 223 31.28 -8.03 4.85
C ASN A 223 30.82 -9.10 3.86
N ALA A 224 31.72 -9.52 2.97
CA ALA A 224 31.46 -10.54 1.95
C ALA A 224 31.08 -11.92 2.51
N ALA A 225 31.31 -12.19 3.79
CA ALA A 225 30.89 -13.44 4.44
C ALA A 225 29.41 -13.44 4.86
N ILE A 226 28.70 -12.31 4.67
CA ILE A 226 27.30 -12.18 5.03
C ILE A 226 26.48 -12.18 3.76
N GLY A 227 25.65 -13.21 3.61
CA GLY A 227 24.64 -13.28 2.56
C GLY A 227 23.49 -12.29 2.82
N SER A 228 22.80 -11.88 1.78
CA SER A 228 21.59 -11.09 1.87
C SER A 228 20.47 -11.66 1.01
N ALA A 229 19.25 -11.62 1.52
CA ALA A 229 18.03 -11.92 0.79
C ALA A 229 17.00 -10.81 1.06
N ARG A 230 15.94 -10.76 0.26
CA ARG A 230 14.96 -9.69 0.34
C ARG A 230 13.53 -10.21 0.19
N ARG A 231 12.62 -9.63 0.96
CA ARG A 231 11.18 -9.78 0.77
C ARG A 231 10.49 -8.42 0.94
N GLY A 232 9.95 -7.89 -0.14
CA GLY A 232 9.38 -6.54 -0.14
C GLY A 232 10.43 -5.49 0.25
N ASN A 233 10.14 -4.68 1.26
CA ASN A 233 11.04 -3.65 1.79
C ASN A 233 11.96 -4.16 2.92
N THR A 234 11.92 -5.45 3.25
CA THR A 234 12.73 -6.06 4.30
C THR A 234 13.88 -6.84 3.71
N PHE A 235 15.08 -6.53 4.18
CA PHE A 235 16.34 -7.19 3.83
C PHE A 235 16.78 -8.06 4.99
N TYR A 236 17.20 -9.28 4.69
CA TYR A 236 17.66 -10.29 5.64
C TYR A 236 19.14 -10.53 5.43
N PHE A 237 19.88 -10.68 6.52
CA PHE A 237 21.32 -10.87 6.54
C PHE A 237 21.68 -12.04 7.43
N ALA A 238 22.52 -12.95 6.95
CA ALA A 238 23.05 -14.06 7.72
C ALA A 238 24.42 -14.48 7.21
N GLN A 239 25.22 -15.15 8.09
CA GLN A 239 26.48 -15.76 7.70
C GLN A 239 26.32 -17.12 7.04
N THR A 240 25.13 -17.69 7.13
CA THR A 240 24.75 -19.00 6.57
C THR A 240 23.52 -18.81 5.70
N GLU A 241 22.90 -19.92 5.30
CA GLU A 241 21.66 -19.89 4.54
C GLU A 241 20.58 -19.01 5.20
N ILE A 242 19.99 -18.13 4.41
CA ILE A 242 19.04 -17.14 4.91
C ILE A 242 17.65 -17.74 4.86
N LYS A 243 16.99 -17.82 6.03
CA LYS A 243 15.60 -18.21 6.13
C LYS A 243 14.69 -16.97 6.07
N ILE A 244 13.86 -16.89 5.06
CA ILE A 244 12.86 -15.84 4.93
C ILE A 244 11.56 -16.30 5.60
N PRO A 245 11.02 -15.60 6.60
CA PRO A 245 9.78 -15.98 7.25
C PRO A 245 8.62 -16.14 6.25
N GLY A 246 7.93 -17.30 6.30
CA GLY A 246 6.78 -17.62 5.45
C GLY A 246 7.10 -18.38 4.16
N GLU A 247 8.35 -18.73 3.88
CA GLU A 247 8.69 -19.77 2.92
C GLU A 247 8.73 -21.14 3.60
N ALA A 248 8.29 -22.20 2.90
CA ALA A 248 8.26 -23.55 3.45
C ALA A 248 9.67 -24.02 3.80
N ASP A 249 9.82 -24.53 5.02
CA ASP A 249 11.10 -24.93 5.61
C ASP A 249 11.56 -26.30 5.06
N ASP A 250 12.73 -26.32 4.47
CA ASP A 250 13.49 -27.56 4.31
C ASP A 250 14.87 -27.35 4.96
N THR A 251 15.04 -28.02 6.09
CA THR A 251 16.27 -28.22 6.87
C THR A 251 16.58 -27.25 8.01
N ALA A 252 16.56 -27.85 9.21
CA ALA A 252 17.09 -27.29 10.46
C ALA A 252 18.61 -27.60 10.60
N GLU A 253 19.29 -26.66 11.15
CA GLU A 253 20.44 -26.70 12.09
C GLU A 253 21.55 -25.71 11.75
N ASN A 254 21.68 -24.68 12.60
CA ASN A 254 22.91 -24.25 13.29
C ASN A 254 22.83 -22.79 13.76
N ALA A 255 22.82 -22.63 15.07
CA ALA A 255 22.96 -21.36 15.77
C ALA A 255 24.41 -20.84 15.75
N HIS A 256 24.64 -19.57 15.40
CA HIS A 256 25.95 -18.96 15.72
C HIS A 256 25.94 -17.43 15.85
N LYS A 257 26.62 -17.00 16.91
CA LYS A 257 27.35 -15.78 17.28
C LYS A 257 26.98 -14.46 16.56
N GLY A 258 26.57 -13.50 17.38
CA GLY A 258 26.26 -12.15 16.95
C GLY A 258 27.37 -11.49 16.12
N PHE A 259 26.97 -10.88 15.04
CA PHE A 259 27.81 -10.01 14.22
C PHE A 259 27.10 -8.66 14.00
N LEU A 260 27.89 -7.63 13.77
CA LEU A 260 27.39 -6.30 13.44
C LEU A 260 27.71 -6.01 11.98
N PRO A 261 26.75 -6.17 11.07
CA PRO A 261 26.96 -5.80 9.68
C PRO A 261 26.95 -4.27 9.54
N LYS A 262 27.92 -3.74 8.81
CA LYS A 262 27.84 -2.36 8.30
C LYS A 262 27.08 -2.39 6.98
N VAL A 263 25.92 -1.75 6.96
CA VAL A 263 25.00 -1.76 5.84
C VAL A 263 24.96 -0.39 5.19
N SER A 264 25.02 -0.33 3.88
CA SER A 264 24.77 0.85 3.09
C SER A 264 23.56 0.65 2.17
N THR A 265 22.78 1.70 1.95
CA THR A 265 21.59 1.68 1.08
C THR A 265 21.82 2.56 -0.14
N ARG A 266 21.40 2.09 -1.30
CA ARG A 266 21.42 2.85 -2.55
C ARG A 266 20.18 2.52 -3.37
N LEU A 267 19.58 3.56 -3.96
CA LEU A 267 18.61 3.42 -5.04
C LEU A 267 19.35 3.46 -6.38
N GLY A 268 19.01 2.52 -7.23
CA GLY A 268 19.57 2.39 -8.58
C GLY A 268 18.90 3.34 -9.58
#